data_13518683755887ef719a24ca0fd58657
#
_entry.id   13518683755887ef719a24ca0fd58657
#
_cell.length_a   1.000
_cell.length_b   1.000
_cell.length_c   1.000
_cell.angle_alpha   90.00
_cell.angle_beta   90.00
_cell.angle_gamma   90.00
#
_symmetry.space_group_name_H-M   'P 1'
#
loop_
_entity.id
_entity.type
_entity.pdbx_description
1 polymer ?
#
loop_
_entity_poly.entity_id
_entity_poly.type
_entity_poly.pdbx_seq_one_letter_code
_entity_poly.pdbx_strand_id
1 'polypeptide(L)'
;YAICHTIGAITLFMAAQVTTPEAMFLVILINSFAYMPTLGLINTISYYRLQNAGMDIVTDFPPIRIWGTIGFIMAMWVVSLSGFELSHMQLYIGAALSAILVLFTLTLPHIPVAKQQANQSWTTLLGLDAFALFKNKRMAIFFIFSMLLGAELQITNMFGNTFLHSFDKDPMFASSFIVQHASIIMSISQISETLFILTIPFFLSRYGIKNVMMISIVAWMLRFALFA
;
A
#
# COMPACT_ATOMS: atom_id res chain seq x y z
N TYR A 1 -0.14 13.42 9.74
CA TYR A 1 0.66 12.24 9.41
C TYR A 1 1.19 11.59 10.69
N ALA A 2 1.90 12.34 11.57
CA ALA A 2 2.44 11.84 12.85
C ALA A 2 1.37 11.16 13.74
N ILE A 3 0.21 11.80 13.92
CA ILE A 3 -0.89 11.24 14.75
C ILE A 3 -1.31 9.85 14.25
N CYS A 4 -1.46 9.69 12.94
CA CYS A 4 -1.84 8.40 12.35
C CYS A 4 -0.81 7.31 12.63
N HIS A 5 0.49 7.62 12.49
CA HIS A 5 1.56 6.67 12.81
C HIS A 5 1.69 6.40 14.31
N THR A 6 1.41 7.38 15.17
CA THR A 6 1.34 7.15 16.63
C THR A 6 0.24 6.15 16.99
N ILE A 7 -0.97 6.34 16.43
CA ILE A 7 -2.06 5.38 16.61
C ILE A 7 -1.65 4.03 16.04
N GLY A 8 -1.02 4.00 14.85
CA GLY A 8 -0.51 2.78 14.23
C GLY A 8 0.49 2.03 15.11
N ALA A 9 1.46 2.72 15.69
CA ALA A 9 2.45 2.12 16.60
C ALA A 9 1.78 1.49 17.84
N ILE A 10 0.86 2.22 18.48
CA ILE A 10 0.14 1.74 19.66
C ILE A 10 -0.72 0.53 19.32
N THR A 11 -1.49 0.60 18.25
CA THR A 11 -2.40 -0.48 17.87
C THR A 11 -1.67 -1.74 17.43
N LEU A 12 -0.55 -1.64 16.69
CA LEU A 12 0.27 -2.79 16.33
C LEU A 12 0.93 -3.43 17.56
N PHE A 13 1.39 -2.61 18.52
CA PHE A 13 1.91 -3.11 19.78
C PHE A 13 0.85 -3.84 20.59
N MET A 14 -0.37 -3.30 20.67
CA MET A 14 -1.51 -3.96 21.31
C MET A 14 -1.90 -5.25 20.58
N ALA A 15 -1.95 -5.24 19.25
CA ALA A 15 -2.29 -6.41 18.44
C ALA A 15 -1.35 -7.59 18.71
N ALA A 16 -0.06 -7.32 18.96
CA ALA A 16 0.91 -8.37 19.29
C ALA A 16 0.64 -9.06 20.64
N GLN A 17 -0.18 -8.48 21.53
CA GLN A 17 -0.48 -8.99 22.86
C GLN A 17 -1.89 -9.58 22.96
N VAL A 18 -2.74 -9.31 21.99
CA VAL A 18 -4.13 -9.77 21.99
C VAL A 18 -4.19 -11.24 21.61
N THR A 19 -4.99 -12.01 22.36
CA THR A 19 -5.16 -13.46 22.16
C THR A 19 -6.53 -13.86 21.62
N THR A 20 -7.52 -12.95 21.66
CA THR A 20 -8.89 -13.23 21.17
C THR A 20 -9.12 -12.65 19.78
N PRO A 21 -9.80 -13.39 18.87
CA PRO A 21 -10.06 -12.93 17.52
C PRO A 21 -10.84 -11.61 17.45
N GLU A 22 -11.81 -11.42 18.36
CA GLU A 22 -12.67 -10.23 18.39
C GLU A 22 -11.87 -8.98 18.76
N ALA A 23 -11.01 -9.08 19.77
CA ALA A 23 -10.16 -7.96 20.16
C ALA A 23 -9.09 -7.68 19.08
N MET A 24 -8.54 -8.72 18.44
CA MET A 24 -7.63 -8.56 17.32
C MET A 24 -8.31 -7.81 16.17
N PHE A 25 -9.55 -8.18 15.82
CA PHE A 25 -10.32 -7.49 14.79
C PHE A 25 -10.48 -5.99 15.10
N LEU A 26 -10.88 -5.64 16.33
CA LEU A 26 -11.06 -4.25 16.73
C LEU A 26 -9.75 -3.45 16.67
N VAL A 27 -8.66 -4.01 17.17
CA VAL A 27 -7.37 -3.34 17.17
C VAL A 27 -6.86 -3.12 15.73
N ILE A 28 -6.96 -4.14 14.87
CA ILE A 28 -6.57 -4.01 13.45
C ILE A 28 -7.50 -3.07 12.68
N LEU A 29 -8.78 -3.03 13.01
CA LEU A 29 -9.73 -2.07 12.42
C LEU A 29 -9.31 -0.63 12.74
N ILE A 30 -8.99 -0.33 14.01
CA ILE A 30 -8.51 1.00 14.41
C ILE A 30 -7.19 1.33 13.70
N ASN A 31 -6.27 0.35 13.62
CA ASN A 31 -5.02 0.51 12.88
C ASN A 31 -5.30 0.88 11.41
N SER A 32 -6.22 0.18 10.76
CA SER A 32 -6.57 0.41 9.35
C SER A 32 -7.15 1.81 9.12
N PHE A 33 -8.02 2.29 10.01
CA PHE A 33 -8.55 3.66 9.93
C PHE A 33 -7.45 4.72 10.09
N ALA A 34 -6.43 4.46 10.89
CA ALA A 34 -5.30 5.37 11.02
C ALA A 34 -4.32 5.27 9.83
N TYR A 35 -4.06 4.05 9.34
CA TYR A 35 -3.05 3.79 8.32
C TYR A 35 -3.51 4.19 6.91
N MET A 36 -4.74 3.85 6.51
CA MET A 36 -5.20 4.07 5.12
C MET A 36 -5.10 5.54 4.66
N PRO A 37 -5.44 6.55 5.47
CA PRO A 37 -5.27 7.94 5.06
C PRO A 37 -3.81 8.34 4.82
N THR A 38 -2.84 7.67 5.47
CA THR A 38 -1.42 8.01 5.32
C THR A 38 -0.91 7.78 3.91
N LEU A 39 -1.47 6.80 3.19
CA LEU A 39 -1.13 6.50 1.79
C LEU A 39 -1.50 7.66 0.86
N GLY A 40 -2.68 8.25 1.07
CA GLY A 40 -3.09 9.45 0.32
C GLY A 40 -2.28 10.69 0.71
N LEU A 41 -2.03 10.87 2.00
CA LEU A 41 -1.29 12.02 2.51
C LEU A 41 0.14 12.06 1.98
N ILE A 42 0.86 10.94 1.95
CA ILE A 42 2.25 10.93 1.45
C ILE A 42 2.31 11.27 -0.04
N ASN A 43 1.36 10.79 -0.84
CA ASN A 43 1.27 11.14 -2.25
C ASN A 43 0.99 12.64 -2.43
N THR A 44 0.03 13.20 -1.68
CA THR A 44 -0.31 14.63 -1.71
C THR A 44 0.89 15.50 -1.32
N ILE A 45 1.61 15.12 -0.27
CA ILE A 45 2.84 15.80 0.16
C ILE A 45 3.90 15.78 -0.95
N SER A 46 4.09 14.63 -1.59
CA SER A 46 5.07 14.48 -2.67
C SER A 46 4.69 15.32 -3.89
N TYR A 47 3.44 15.30 -4.30
CA TYR A 47 2.95 16.12 -5.43
C TYR A 47 3.11 17.62 -5.16
N TYR A 48 2.74 18.07 -3.99
CA TYR A 48 2.90 19.47 -3.59
C TYR A 48 4.38 19.90 -3.66
N ARG A 49 5.29 19.04 -3.19
CA ARG A 49 6.71 19.33 -3.23
C ARG A 49 7.28 19.37 -4.63
N LEU A 50 6.92 18.43 -5.48
CA LEU A 50 7.32 18.39 -6.89
C LEU A 50 6.84 19.64 -7.63
N GLN A 51 5.56 20.00 -7.47
CA GLN A 51 4.98 21.20 -8.10
C GLN A 51 5.71 22.47 -7.67
N ASN A 52 5.99 22.63 -6.36
CA ASN A 52 6.69 23.80 -5.88
C ASN A 52 8.17 23.86 -6.31
N ALA A 53 8.77 22.73 -6.64
CA ALA A 53 10.10 22.64 -7.22
C ALA A 53 10.12 22.84 -8.76
N GLY A 54 8.95 23.04 -9.39
CA GLY A 54 8.83 23.15 -10.86
C GLY A 54 9.06 21.83 -11.59
N MET A 55 8.95 20.69 -10.91
CA MET A 55 9.15 19.35 -11.45
C MET A 55 7.84 18.78 -12.01
N ASP A 56 7.94 17.90 -13.01
CA ASP A 56 6.77 17.21 -13.58
C ASP A 56 6.38 15.98 -12.76
N ILE A 57 5.13 15.97 -12.28
CA ILE A 57 4.63 14.85 -11.47
C ILE A 57 4.68 13.53 -12.24
N VAL A 58 4.42 13.52 -13.55
CA VAL A 58 4.34 12.28 -14.34
C VAL A 58 5.70 11.60 -14.44
N THR A 59 6.76 12.37 -14.60
CA THR A 59 8.14 11.87 -14.79
C THR A 59 8.91 11.74 -13.50
N ASP A 60 8.69 12.66 -12.53
CA ASP A 60 9.55 12.79 -11.35
C ASP A 60 8.96 12.09 -10.10
N PHE A 61 7.64 11.83 -10.06
CA PHE A 61 7.04 11.10 -8.94
C PHE A 61 7.39 9.60 -8.90
N PRO A 62 7.39 8.84 -10.02
CA PRO A 62 7.69 7.41 -10.00
C PRO A 62 9.02 7.05 -9.32
N PRO A 63 10.15 7.74 -9.57
CA PRO A 63 11.41 7.50 -8.84
C PRO A 63 11.32 7.71 -7.32
N ILE A 64 10.44 8.61 -6.87
CA ILE A 64 10.21 8.84 -5.42
C ILE A 64 9.36 7.69 -4.86
N ARG A 65 8.31 7.29 -5.58
CA ARG A 65 7.35 6.26 -5.15
C ARG A 65 8.00 4.90 -4.94
N ILE A 66 9.00 4.51 -5.75
CA ILE A 66 9.68 3.21 -5.64
C ILE A 66 10.40 3.00 -4.30
N TRP A 67 10.85 4.06 -3.62
CA TRP A 67 11.48 3.94 -2.30
C TRP A 67 10.55 3.33 -1.26
N GLY A 68 9.23 3.59 -1.38
CA GLY A 68 8.23 2.92 -0.55
C GLY A 68 8.19 1.41 -0.79
N THR A 69 8.25 0.98 -2.06
CA THR A 69 8.28 -0.44 -2.43
C THR A 69 9.58 -1.12 -2.00
N ILE A 70 10.73 -0.43 -2.17
CA ILE A 70 12.04 -0.93 -1.69
C ILE A 70 12.00 -1.14 -0.18
N GLY A 71 11.50 -0.17 0.59
CA GLY A 71 11.34 -0.30 2.04
C GLY A 71 10.44 -1.47 2.43
N PHE A 72 9.36 -1.70 1.70
CA PHE A 72 8.46 -2.84 1.90
C PHE A 72 9.16 -4.17 1.64
N ILE A 73 9.91 -4.30 0.55
CA ILE A 73 10.72 -5.50 0.23
C ILE A 73 11.73 -5.78 1.34
N MET A 74 12.45 -4.76 1.79
CA MET A 74 13.41 -4.90 2.90
C MET A 74 12.72 -5.39 4.19
N ALA A 75 11.55 -4.84 4.52
CA ALA A 75 10.79 -5.28 5.69
C ALA A 75 10.36 -6.76 5.58
N MET A 76 9.87 -7.18 4.40
CA MET A 76 9.52 -8.58 4.13
C MET A 76 10.73 -9.50 4.33
N TRP A 77 11.90 -9.13 3.81
CA TRP A 77 13.12 -9.94 3.94
C TRP A 77 13.61 -10.01 5.38
N VAL A 78 13.57 -8.90 6.12
CA VAL A 78 13.93 -8.89 7.54
C VAL A 78 13.03 -9.83 8.33
N VAL A 79 11.71 -9.76 8.13
CA VAL A 79 10.75 -10.64 8.84
C VAL A 79 10.97 -12.12 8.47
N SER A 80 11.17 -12.42 7.18
CA SER A 80 11.35 -13.79 6.70
C SER A 80 12.67 -14.40 7.19
N LEU A 81 13.80 -13.71 6.98
CA LEU A 81 15.12 -14.22 7.36
C LEU A 81 15.31 -14.31 8.88
N SER A 82 14.54 -13.53 9.65
CA SER A 82 14.49 -13.64 11.11
C SER A 82 13.59 -14.77 11.61
N GLY A 83 12.88 -15.47 10.72
CA GLY A 83 11.95 -16.55 11.09
C GLY A 83 10.67 -16.07 11.76
N PHE A 84 10.29 -14.79 11.57
CA PHE A 84 9.14 -14.18 12.24
C PHE A 84 7.85 -14.16 11.39
N GLU A 85 7.82 -14.81 10.23
CA GLU A 85 6.68 -14.78 9.29
C GLU A 85 5.36 -15.24 9.93
N LEU A 86 5.41 -16.27 10.78
CA LEU A 86 4.25 -16.81 11.50
C LEU A 86 4.20 -16.39 12.97
N SER A 87 5.04 -15.43 13.39
CA SER A 87 5.13 -14.96 14.76
C SER A 87 4.50 -13.59 14.94
N HIS A 88 3.93 -13.36 16.13
CA HIS A 88 3.49 -12.02 16.58
C HIS A 88 4.61 -10.98 16.61
N MET A 89 5.90 -11.41 16.57
CA MET A 89 7.06 -10.51 16.53
C MET A 89 7.04 -9.59 15.31
N GLN A 90 6.45 -9.99 14.18
CA GLN A 90 6.27 -9.11 13.01
C GLN A 90 5.45 -7.85 13.35
N LEU A 91 4.48 -7.94 14.28
CA LEU A 91 3.67 -6.80 14.71
C LEU A 91 4.49 -5.82 15.57
N TYR A 92 5.40 -6.32 16.42
CA TYR A 92 6.33 -5.48 17.17
C TYR A 92 7.31 -4.75 16.25
N ILE A 93 7.80 -5.42 15.21
CA ILE A 93 8.65 -4.78 14.17
C ILE A 93 7.86 -3.65 13.50
N GLY A 94 6.62 -3.91 13.10
CA GLY A 94 5.73 -2.90 12.52
C GLY A 94 5.48 -1.71 13.46
N ALA A 95 5.25 -1.98 14.75
CA ALA A 95 5.08 -0.94 15.77
C ALA A 95 6.35 -0.09 15.93
N ALA A 96 7.52 -0.72 15.98
CA ALA A 96 8.81 -0.01 16.07
C ALA A 96 9.07 0.88 14.84
N LEU A 97 8.82 0.37 13.62
CA LEU A 97 8.94 1.14 12.39
C LEU A 97 7.96 2.31 12.36
N SER A 98 6.73 2.12 12.82
CA SER A 98 5.74 3.20 12.94
C SER A 98 6.20 4.28 13.92
N ALA A 99 6.80 3.90 15.06
CA ALA A 99 7.35 4.83 16.03
C ALA A 99 8.54 5.63 15.45
N ILE A 100 9.42 4.97 14.69
CA ILE A 100 10.53 5.64 13.97
C ILE A 100 9.97 6.65 12.97
N LEU A 101 8.90 6.30 12.24
CA LEU A 101 8.23 7.21 11.33
C LEU A 101 7.64 8.43 12.04
N VAL A 102 7.10 8.28 13.26
CA VAL A 102 6.64 9.43 14.08
C VAL A 102 7.80 10.39 14.33
N LEU A 103 8.95 9.88 14.77
CA LEU A 103 10.12 10.72 14.99
C LEU A 103 10.60 11.38 13.69
N PHE A 104 10.61 10.64 12.58
CA PHE A 104 10.98 11.18 11.28
C PHE A 104 10.01 12.28 10.81
N THR A 105 8.71 12.16 11.08
CA THR A 105 7.74 13.20 10.68
C THR A 105 7.99 14.55 11.35
N LEU A 106 8.65 14.58 12.52
CA LEU A 106 9.01 15.82 13.20
C LEU A 106 10.11 16.60 12.44
N THR A 107 10.88 15.91 11.60
CA THR A 107 11.91 16.52 10.76
C THR A 107 11.38 17.01 9.41
N LEU A 108 10.14 16.64 9.04
CA LEU A 108 9.55 17.06 7.77
C LEU A 108 9.23 18.57 7.81
N PRO A 109 9.51 19.28 6.71
CA PRO A 109 9.19 20.69 6.63
C PRO A 109 7.67 20.91 6.63
N HIS A 110 7.27 22.01 7.28
CA HIS A 110 5.85 22.40 7.35
C HIS A 110 5.29 22.65 5.94
N ILE A 111 4.17 22.02 5.64
CA ILE A 111 3.41 22.29 4.43
C ILE A 111 2.24 23.18 4.81
N PRO A 112 2.11 24.37 4.21
CA PRO A 112 1.00 25.25 4.51
C PRO A 112 -0.29 24.57 4.11
N VAL A 113 -1.19 24.41 5.06
CA VAL A 113 -2.57 23.97 4.78
C VAL A 113 -3.27 25.12 4.05
N ALA A 114 -3.91 24.83 2.91
CA ALA A 114 -4.73 25.80 2.23
C ALA A 114 -5.72 26.42 3.25
N LYS A 115 -5.75 27.75 3.33
CA LYS A 115 -6.68 28.44 4.26
C LYS A 115 -8.09 27.94 3.97
N GLN A 116 -8.66 27.26 4.93
CA GLN A 116 -10.05 26.82 4.88
C GLN A 116 -10.93 28.08 4.74
N GLN A 117 -11.71 28.14 3.68
CA GLN A 117 -12.75 29.18 3.59
C GLN A 117 -13.74 28.93 4.72
N ALA A 118 -14.05 29.96 5.49
CA ALA A 118 -14.83 29.89 6.73
C ALA A 118 -16.24 29.28 6.61
N ASN A 119 -16.72 28.99 5.39
CA ASN A 119 -18.04 28.44 5.08
C ASN A 119 -18.02 27.15 4.27
N GLN A 120 -17.00 26.29 4.41
CA GLN A 120 -17.05 25.00 3.74
C GLN A 120 -18.07 24.07 4.40
N SER A 121 -18.93 23.46 3.55
CA SER A 121 -19.87 22.43 3.97
C SER A 121 -19.14 21.20 4.51
N TRP A 122 -19.73 20.47 5.44
CA TRP A 122 -19.24 19.18 5.92
C TRP A 122 -19.01 18.17 4.78
N THR A 123 -19.80 18.25 3.70
CA THR A 123 -19.62 17.41 2.50
C THR A 123 -18.29 17.69 1.81
N THR A 124 -17.89 18.95 1.71
CA THR A 124 -16.62 19.38 1.13
C THR A 124 -15.45 18.97 2.04
N LEU A 125 -15.60 19.12 3.36
CA LEU A 125 -14.58 18.73 4.34
C LEU A 125 -14.30 17.22 4.34
N LEU A 126 -15.34 16.41 4.14
CA LEU A 126 -15.23 14.96 4.04
C LEU A 126 -14.86 14.47 2.64
N GLY A 127 -14.67 15.39 1.68
CA GLY A 127 -14.34 15.03 0.30
C GLY A 127 -15.49 14.38 -0.46
N LEU A 128 -16.72 14.44 0.06
CA LEU A 128 -17.89 13.82 -0.58
C LEU A 128 -18.25 14.47 -1.91
N ASP A 129 -17.81 15.69 -2.16
CA ASP A 129 -17.96 16.37 -3.45
C ASP A 129 -17.26 15.60 -4.58
N ALA A 130 -16.25 14.76 -4.26
CA ALA A 130 -15.61 13.88 -5.24
C ALA A 130 -16.61 12.88 -5.86
N PHE A 131 -17.67 12.50 -5.14
CA PHE A 131 -18.74 11.66 -5.70
C PHE A 131 -19.49 12.31 -6.85
N ALA A 132 -19.45 13.65 -6.99
CA ALA A 132 -20.00 14.32 -8.15
C ALA A 132 -19.33 13.91 -9.47
N LEU A 133 -18.08 13.41 -9.41
CA LEU A 133 -17.36 12.87 -10.57
C LEU A 133 -18.05 11.61 -11.14
N PHE A 134 -18.78 10.85 -10.33
CA PHE A 134 -19.57 9.69 -10.80
C PHE A 134 -20.74 10.07 -11.71
N LYS A 135 -21.16 11.36 -11.74
CA LYS A 135 -22.14 11.83 -12.71
C LYS A 135 -21.62 11.77 -14.15
N ASN A 136 -20.31 11.83 -14.33
CA ASN A 136 -19.67 11.63 -15.62
C ASN A 136 -19.42 10.13 -15.84
N LYS A 137 -20.08 9.52 -16.82
CA LYS A 137 -19.98 8.08 -17.12
C LYS A 137 -18.54 7.59 -17.33
N ARG A 138 -17.69 8.38 -17.99
CA ARG A 138 -16.27 8.01 -18.23
C ARG A 138 -15.49 7.98 -16.91
N MET A 139 -15.72 8.97 -16.07
CA MET A 139 -15.07 9.04 -14.75
C MET A 139 -15.58 7.94 -13.82
N ALA A 140 -16.89 7.66 -13.82
CA ALA A 140 -17.48 6.58 -13.05
C ALA A 140 -16.85 5.22 -13.42
N ILE A 141 -16.76 4.92 -14.72
CA ILE A 141 -16.11 3.70 -15.21
C ILE A 141 -14.66 3.64 -14.75
N PHE A 142 -13.90 4.73 -14.89
CA PHE A 142 -12.52 4.80 -14.45
C PHE A 142 -12.37 4.49 -12.94
N PHE A 143 -13.18 5.11 -12.09
CA PHE A 143 -13.15 4.87 -10.64
C PHE A 143 -13.54 3.44 -10.26
N ILE A 144 -14.58 2.88 -10.90
CA ILE A 144 -15.01 1.49 -10.65
C ILE A 144 -13.89 0.52 -11.02
N PHE A 145 -13.28 0.66 -12.19
CA PHE A 145 -12.16 -0.20 -12.60
C PHE A 145 -10.94 -0.04 -11.68
N SER A 146 -10.60 1.18 -11.31
CA SER A 146 -9.49 1.43 -10.37
C SER A 146 -9.74 0.79 -9.00
N MET A 147 -10.99 0.83 -8.52
CA MET A 147 -11.39 0.18 -7.28
C MET A 147 -11.27 -1.35 -7.38
N LEU A 148 -11.73 -1.94 -8.48
CA LEU A 148 -11.65 -3.39 -8.70
C LEU A 148 -10.20 -3.87 -8.78
N LEU A 149 -9.35 -3.17 -9.55
CA LEU A 149 -7.91 -3.47 -9.62
C LEU A 149 -7.21 -3.35 -8.25
N GLY A 150 -7.59 -2.33 -7.46
CA GLY A 150 -7.10 -2.20 -6.10
C GLY A 150 -7.54 -3.34 -5.18
N ALA A 151 -8.78 -3.82 -5.32
CA ALA A 151 -9.28 -4.98 -4.58
C ALA A 151 -8.52 -6.26 -4.96
N GLU A 152 -8.29 -6.51 -6.25
CA GLU A 152 -7.50 -7.66 -6.73
C GLU A 152 -6.07 -7.64 -6.18
N LEU A 153 -5.40 -6.49 -6.21
CA LEU A 153 -4.07 -6.32 -5.62
C LEU A 153 -4.08 -6.67 -4.14
N GLN A 154 -5.08 -6.19 -3.41
CA GLN A 154 -5.18 -6.40 -1.98
C GLN A 154 -5.44 -7.87 -1.63
N ILE A 155 -6.28 -8.57 -2.39
CA ILE A 155 -6.51 -10.02 -2.22
C ILE A 155 -5.19 -10.77 -2.35
N THR A 156 -4.39 -10.50 -3.38
CA THR A 156 -3.10 -11.16 -3.56
C THR A 156 -2.12 -10.85 -2.42
N ASN A 157 -2.06 -9.60 -1.97
CA ASN A 157 -1.16 -9.20 -0.88
C ASN A 157 -1.56 -9.83 0.45
N MET A 158 -2.86 -10.01 0.71
CA MET A 158 -3.34 -10.60 1.97
C MET A 158 -3.23 -12.13 1.99
N PHE A 159 -3.56 -12.79 0.89
CA PHE A 159 -3.69 -14.25 0.87
C PHE A 159 -2.52 -14.97 0.22
N GLY A 160 -1.67 -14.31 -0.54
CA GLY A 160 -0.54 -14.94 -1.25
C GLY A 160 0.44 -15.64 -0.33
N ASN A 161 0.79 -15.02 0.79
CA ASN A 161 1.67 -15.61 1.80
C ASN A 161 1.02 -16.82 2.47
N THR A 162 -0.25 -16.69 2.89
CA THR A 162 -1.03 -17.78 3.48
C THR A 162 -1.19 -18.95 2.51
N PHE A 163 -1.40 -18.66 1.23
CA PHE A 163 -1.48 -19.68 0.18
C PHE A 163 -0.17 -20.47 0.07
N LEU A 164 0.98 -19.81 0.03
CA LEU A 164 2.27 -20.50 0.00
C LEU A 164 2.52 -21.34 1.25
N HIS A 165 2.21 -20.82 2.44
CA HIS A 165 2.31 -21.60 3.68
C HIS A 165 1.32 -22.77 3.78
N SER A 166 0.25 -22.80 2.98
CA SER A 166 -0.68 -23.94 2.99
C SER A 166 -0.04 -25.24 2.49
N PHE A 167 1.03 -25.14 1.70
CA PHE A 167 1.81 -26.29 1.21
C PHE A 167 2.74 -26.89 2.27
N ASP A 168 2.89 -26.25 3.44
CA ASP A 168 3.67 -26.83 4.58
C ASP A 168 3.06 -28.14 5.11
N LYS A 169 1.78 -28.36 4.84
CA LYS A 169 1.07 -29.60 5.20
C LYS A 169 1.46 -30.79 4.34
N ASP A 170 2.06 -30.57 3.17
CA ASP A 170 2.53 -31.62 2.29
C ASP A 170 4.02 -31.91 2.57
N PRO A 171 4.37 -33.15 3.02
CA PRO A 171 5.75 -33.54 3.33
C PRO A 171 6.73 -33.30 2.16
N MET A 172 6.23 -33.29 0.93
CA MET A 172 7.06 -33.06 -0.26
C MET A 172 7.53 -31.60 -0.35
N PHE A 173 6.76 -30.65 0.15
CA PHE A 173 7.01 -29.22 0.00
C PHE A 173 7.38 -28.53 1.31
N ALA A 174 7.12 -29.11 2.48
CA ALA A 174 7.34 -28.52 3.79
C ALA A 174 8.78 -28.01 4.03
N SER A 175 9.79 -28.72 3.49
CA SER A 175 11.20 -28.31 3.58
C SER A 175 11.66 -27.38 2.45
N SER A 176 10.77 -27.03 1.54
CA SER A 176 11.10 -26.19 0.38
C SER A 176 11.37 -24.75 0.82
N PHE A 177 12.39 -24.13 0.23
CA PHE A 177 12.69 -22.70 0.43
C PHE A 177 11.48 -21.79 0.16
N ILE A 178 10.66 -22.16 -0.82
CA ILE A 178 9.45 -21.40 -1.23
C ILE A 178 8.44 -21.33 -0.08
N VAL A 179 8.23 -22.44 0.62
CA VAL A 179 7.27 -22.52 1.72
C VAL A 179 7.84 -21.89 2.99
N GLN A 180 9.12 -22.14 3.30
CA GLN A 180 9.77 -21.58 4.48
C GLN A 180 9.97 -20.06 4.42
N HIS A 181 10.13 -19.51 3.21
CA HIS A 181 10.38 -18.09 2.96
C HIS A 181 9.34 -17.48 2.00
N ALA A 182 8.06 -17.72 2.29
CA ALA A 182 6.96 -17.28 1.43
C ALA A 182 6.98 -15.75 1.18
N SER A 183 7.35 -14.95 2.18
CA SER A 183 7.46 -13.50 2.04
C SER A 183 8.57 -13.09 1.06
N ILE A 184 9.70 -13.81 1.02
CA ILE A 184 10.75 -13.55 0.04
C ILE A 184 10.24 -13.83 -1.38
N ILE A 185 9.54 -14.95 -1.57
CA ILE A 185 8.95 -15.29 -2.88
C ILE A 185 7.91 -14.23 -3.30
N MET A 186 7.03 -13.80 -2.39
CA MET A 186 6.08 -12.73 -2.65
C MET A 186 6.75 -11.40 -2.99
N SER A 187 7.96 -11.15 -2.49
CA SER A 187 8.70 -9.93 -2.82
C SER A 187 9.13 -9.84 -4.29
N ILE A 188 9.19 -10.96 -5.02
CA ILE A 188 9.48 -10.97 -6.46
C ILE A 188 8.43 -10.14 -7.22
N SER A 189 7.16 -10.23 -6.81
CA SER A 189 6.09 -9.41 -7.40
C SER A 189 6.31 -7.92 -7.13
N GLN A 190 6.81 -7.57 -5.97
CA GLN A 190 7.11 -6.18 -5.58
C GLN A 190 8.34 -5.63 -6.34
N ILE A 191 9.35 -6.48 -6.59
CA ILE A 191 10.50 -6.12 -7.44
C ILE A 191 10.01 -5.83 -8.87
N SER A 192 9.16 -6.71 -9.41
CA SER A 192 8.54 -6.51 -10.72
C SER A 192 7.72 -5.21 -10.77
N GLU A 193 6.89 -4.95 -9.75
CA GLU A 193 6.14 -3.70 -9.61
C GLU A 193 7.06 -2.48 -9.67
N THR A 194 8.17 -2.50 -8.91
CA THR A 194 9.16 -1.41 -8.90
C THR A 194 9.70 -1.12 -10.30
N LEU A 195 10.07 -2.16 -11.06
CA LEU A 195 10.58 -2.02 -12.41
C LEU A 195 9.51 -1.44 -13.34
N PHE A 196 8.27 -1.92 -13.26
CA PHE A 196 7.18 -1.43 -14.09
C PHE A 196 6.78 0.01 -13.77
N ILE A 197 6.80 0.43 -12.50
CA ILE A 197 6.54 1.83 -12.11
C ILE A 197 7.47 2.79 -12.85
N LEU A 198 8.75 2.45 -12.99
CA LEU A 198 9.71 3.29 -13.71
C LEU A 198 9.42 3.38 -15.23
N THR A 199 8.76 2.39 -15.80
CA THR A 199 8.39 2.36 -17.21
C THR A 199 7.06 3.06 -17.52
N ILE A 200 6.27 3.41 -16.48
CA ILE A 200 4.95 4.06 -16.66
C ILE A 200 5.02 5.32 -17.55
N PRO A 201 5.95 6.27 -17.35
CA PRO A 201 5.99 7.47 -18.20
C PRO A 201 6.16 7.14 -19.68
N PHE A 202 6.99 6.16 -20.02
CA PHE A 202 7.18 5.70 -21.40
C PHE A 202 5.90 5.10 -21.98
N PHE A 203 5.25 4.19 -21.28
CA PHE A 203 4.02 3.55 -21.76
C PHE A 203 2.86 4.55 -21.86
N LEU A 204 2.77 5.46 -20.89
CA LEU A 204 1.69 6.43 -20.83
C LEU A 204 1.80 7.45 -21.96
N SER A 205 3.01 7.93 -22.27
CA SER A 205 3.24 8.87 -23.37
C SER A 205 3.02 8.25 -24.75
N ARG A 206 3.32 6.95 -24.91
CA ARG A 206 3.25 6.26 -26.22
C ARG A 206 1.87 5.67 -26.50
N TYR A 207 1.21 5.09 -25.51
CA TYR A 207 -0.03 4.33 -25.69
C TYR A 207 -1.27 4.99 -25.10
N GLY A 208 -1.08 6.00 -24.26
CA GLY A 208 -2.15 6.68 -23.53
C GLY A 208 -2.75 5.82 -22.41
N ILE A 209 -3.46 6.47 -21.50
CA ILE A 209 -3.97 5.86 -20.25
C ILE A 209 -4.92 4.68 -20.52
N LYS A 210 -5.77 4.75 -21.53
CA LYS A 210 -6.74 3.69 -21.85
C LYS A 210 -6.05 2.37 -22.17
N ASN A 211 -5.06 2.38 -23.06
CA ASN A 211 -4.37 1.17 -23.50
C ASN A 211 -3.49 0.60 -22.37
N VAL A 212 -2.85 1.46 -21.59
CA VAL A 212 -2.08 1.03 -20.41
C VAL A 212 -2.99 0.33 -19.39
N MET A 213 -4.17 0.86 -19.12
CA MET A 213 -5.15 0.21 -18.25
C MET A 213 -5.63 -1.15 -18.79
N MET A 214 -5.88 -1.24 -20.12
CA MET A 214 -6.27 -2.51 -20.74
C MET A 214 -5.16 -3.56 -20.63
N ILE A 215 -3.91 -3.19 -20.85
CA ILE A 215 -2.74 -4.08 -20.67
C ILE A 215 -2.69 -4.58 -19.21
N SER A 216 -2.90 -3.69 -18.25
CA SER A 216 -2.92 -4.05 -16.82
C SER A 216 -4.02 -5.07 -16.51
N ILE A 217 -5.24 -4.89 -17.03
CA ILE A 217 -6.36 -5.82 -16.82
C ILE A 217 -6.00 -7.21 -17.39
N VAL A 218 -5.45 -7.27 -18.61
CA VAL A 218 -5.04 -8.55 -19.22
C VAL A 218 -3.94 -9.22 -18.40
N ALA A 219 -2.97 -8.46 -17.90
CA ALA A 219 -1.90 -8.98 -17.05
C ALA A 219 -2.46 -9.58 -15.74
N TRP A 220 -3.47 -8.93 -15.12
CA TRP A 220 -4.15 -9.45 -13.95
C TRP A 220 -4.94 -10.73 -14.24
N MET A 221 -5.66 -10.79 -15.35
CA MET A 221 -6.35 -12.00 -15.78
C MET A 221 -5.38 -13.17 -15.95
N LEU A 222 -4.24 -12.96 -16.61
CA LEU A 222 -3.20 -13.97 -16.78
C LEU A 222 -2.60 -14.41 -15.43
N ARG A 223 -2.37 -13.46 -14.53
CA ARG A 223 -1.86 -13.77 -13.20
C ARG A 223 -2.79 -14.73 -12.44
N PHE A 224 -4.09 -14.45 -12.37
CA PHE A 224 -5.04 -15.34 -11.70
C PHE A 224 -5.22 -16.68 -12.42
N ALA A 225 -5.17 -16.70 -13.75
CA ALA A 225 -5.17 -17.95 -14.50
C ALA A 225 -3.96 -18.85 -14.21
N LEU A 226 -2.82 -18.27 -13.82
CA LEU A 226 -1.63 -19.03 -13.42
C LEU A 226 -1.68 -19.52 -11.97
N PHE A 227 -2.54 -18.92 -11.12
CA PHE A 227 -2.77 -19.40 -9.75
C PHE A 227 -3.84 -20.51 -9.67
N ALA A 228 -4.66 -20.68 -10.69
CA ALA A 228 -5.72 -21.69 -10.77
C ALA A 228 -5.17 -23.05 -11.26
#